data_759e7d3f9d0e166cce53d39ba8bbb46d
#
_entry.id   759e7d3f9d0e166cce53d39ba8bbb46d
#
_cell.length_a   1.000
_cell.length_b   1.000
_cell.length_c   1.000
_cell.angle_alpha   90.00
_cell.angle_beta   90.00
_cell.angle_gamma   90.00
#
_symmetry.space_group_name_H-M   'P 1'
#
loop_
_entity.id
_entity.type
_entity.pdbx_description
1 polymer ?
#
loop_
_entity_poly.entity_id
_entity_poly.type
_entity_poly.pdbx_seq_one_letter_code
_entity_poly.pdbx_strand_id
1 'polypeptide(L)'
;MNKIAIGISSVLIIIFGSLLFTFFDFCDSTTSPPEKFSFTDGVFKTKNVEGISFEKDGILATIPAVTNGEILKIAAHFKSNENRILSLVGDYYDSEDYKGDSSLGKERAEVIKAKLMDYGTPENK
;
A
#
# COMPACT_ATOMS: atom_id res chain seq x y z
N MET A 1 31.33 20.78 46.29
CA MET A 1 30.07 21.25 45.70
C MET A 1 29.99 21.17 44.18
N ASN A 2 31.07 21.31 43.47
CA ASN A 2 31.06 21.26 41.99
C ASN A 2 30.87 19.89 41.35
N LYS A 3 31.03 18.81 42.10
CA LYS A 3 30.86 17.44 41.55
C LYS A 3 29.41 17.00 41.40
N ILE A 4 28.49 17.57 42.16
CA ILE A 4 27.05 17.22 42.10
C ILE A 4 26.39 17.90 40.90
N ALA A 5 26.82 19.10 40.57
CA ALA A 5 26.28 19.86 39.44
C ALA A 5 26.59 19.20 38.07
N ILE A 6 27.79 18.61 37.95
CA ILE A 6 28.20 17.91 36.72
C ILE A 6 27.42 16.63 36.52
N GLY A 7 27.10 15.90 37.60
CA GLY A 7 26.29 14.67 37.52
C GLY A 7 24.83 14.93 37.05
N ILE A 8 24.24 16.00 37.54
CA ILE A 8 22.86 16.37 37.16
C ILE A 8 22.79 16.84 35.70
N SER A 9 23.80 17.59 35.26
CA SER A 9 23.88 18.04 33.86
C SER A 9 24.03 16.86 32.89
N SER A 10 24.84 15.86 33.25
CA SER A 10 25.04 14.68 32.39
C SER A 10 23.78 13.81 32.30
N VAL A 11 23.04 13.67 33.39
CA VAL A 11 21.76 12.92 33.40
C VAL A 11 20.70 13.65 32.57
N LEU A 12 20.66 14.98 32.65
CA LEU A 12 19.72 15.81 31.89
C LEU A 12 20.00 15.73 30.37
N ILE A 13 21.27 15.69 29.97
CA ILE A 13 21.66 15.53 28.57
C ILE A 13 21.28 14.14 28.03
N ILE A 14 21.44 13.08 28.83
CA ILE A 14 21.04 11.72 28.43
C ILE A 14 19.52 11.61 28.29
N ILE A 15 18.75 12.20 29.19
CA ILE A 15 17.28 12.21 29.11
C ILE A 15 16.83 13.03 27.89
N PHE A 16 17.46 14.17 27.64
CA PHE A 16 17.13 15.00 26.48
C PHE A 16 17.54 14.33 25.16
N GLY A 17 18.70 13.68 25.12
CA GLY A 17 19.14 12.90 23.97
C GLY A 17 18.21 11.72 23.68
N SER A 18 17.77 11.02 24.70
CA SER A 18 16.81 9.91 24.56
C SER A 18 15.42 10.37 24.08
N LEU A 19 14.97 11.53 24.54
CA LEU A 19 13.68 12.12 24.11
C LEU A 19 13.75 12.58 22.66
N LEU A 20 14.87 13.15 22.21
CA LEU A 20 15.08 13.55 20.81
C LEU A 20 15.13 12.33 19.88
N PHE A 21 15.71 11.22 20.32
CA PHE A 21 15.77 9.99 19.53
C PHE A 21 14.36 9.39 19.29
N THR A 22 13.49 9.40 20.29
CA THR A 22 12.10 8.97 20.13
C THR A 22 11.27 9.90 19.25
N PHE A 23 11.62 11.18 19.18
CA PHE A 23 10.94 12.12 18.28
C PHE A 23 11.34 11.95 16.81
N PHE A 24 12.57 11.53 16.52
CA PHE A 24 13.01 11.30 15.14
C PHE A 24 12.44 10.00 14.56
N ASP A 25 12.25 8.95 15.38
CA ASP A 25 11.59 7.72 14.92
C ASP A 25 10.08 7.91 14.66
N PHE A 26 9.46 8.94 15.23
CA PHE A 26 8.02 9.21 15.03
C PHE A 26 7.72 10.00 13.75
N CYS A 27 8.72 10.61 13.12
CA CYS A 27 8.55 11.37 11.87
C CYS A 27 8.68 10.52 10.61
N ASP A 28 9.12 9.25 10.71
CA ASP A 28 9.39 8.40 9.54
C ASP A 28 8.30 7.36 9.27
N SER A 29 7.22 7.36 10.01
CA SER A 29 6.05 6.51 9.74
C SER A 29 4.85 7.31 9.26
N THR A 30 4.99 7.98 8.13
CA THR A 30 3.85 8.33 7.28
C THR A 30 3.44 7.10 6.45
N THR A 31 3.24 5.96 7.11
CA THR A 31 2.43 4.90 6.55
C THR A 31 0.99 5.32 6.77
N SER A 32 0.38 5.87 5.72
CA SER A 32 -1.08 5.94 5.67
C SER A 32 -1.62 4.57 6.06
N PRO A 33 -2.66 4.50 6.92
CA PRO A 33 -3.26 3.21 7.24
C PRO A 33 -3.60 2.52 5.92
N PRO A 34 -3.32 1.22 5.77
CA PRO A 34 -3.58 0.51 4.52
C PRO A 34 -5.04 0.69 4.15
N GLU A 35 -5.29 1.22 2.96
CA GLU A 35 -6.64 1.36 2.44
C GLU A 35 -7.31 -0.02 2.40
N LYS A 36 -8.61 -0.06 2.66
CA LYS A 36 -9.34 -1.31 2.62
C LYS A 36 -9.69 -1.65 1.19
N PHE A 37 -9.51 -2.92 0.83
CA PHE A 37 -9.88 -3.47 -0.46
C PHE A 37 -11.24 -4.16 -0.38
N SER A 38 -12.16 -3.81 -1.27
CA SER A 38 -13.43 -4.52 -1.47
C SER A 38 -13.91 -4.32 -2.90
N PHE A 39 -14.62 -5.31 -3.42
CA PHE A 39 -15.21 -5.27 -4.76
C PHE A 39 -16.65 -5.76 -4.70
N THR A 40 -17.53 -5.14 -5.47
CA THR A 40 -18.93 -5.51 -5.58
C THR A 40 -19.39 -5.44 -7.04
N ASP A 41 -20.01 -6.50 -7.51
CA ASP A 41 -20.68 -6.56 -8.83
C ASP A 41 -22.02 -7.29 -8.69
N GLY A 42 -23.10 -6.52 -8.58
CA GLY A 42 -24.43 -7.06 -8.31
C GLY A 42 -24.49 -7.81 -6.98
N VAL A 43 -24.81 -9.09 -7.05
CA VAL A 43 -24.85 -9.99 -5.87
C VAL A 43 -23.47 -10.53 -5.46
N PHE A 44 -22.48 -10.44 -6.36
CA PHE A 44 -21.11 -10.84 -6.06
C PHE A 44 -20.43 -9.76 -5.21
N LYS A 45 -19.84 -10.17 -4.11
CA LYS A 45 -19.16 -9.27 -3.19
C LYS A 45 -17.96 -9.95 -2.55
N THR A 46 -16.82 -9.28 -2.54
CA THR A 46 -15.64 -9.70 -1.77
C THR A 46 -15.74 -9.28 -0.32
N LYS A 47 -14.91 -9.88 0.53
CA LYS A 47 -14.73 -9.40 1.90
C LYS A 47 -13.97 -8.07 1.86
N ASN A 48 -14.26 -7.22 2.86
CA ASN A 48 -13.48 -6.02 3.10
C ASN A 48 -12.18 -6.41 3.82
N VAL A 49 -11.08 -6.36 3.12
CA VAL A 49 -9.75 -6.81 3.58
C VAL A 49 -8.72 -5.69 3.47
N GLU A 50 -7.50 -5.93 3.91
CA GLU A 50 -6.39 -5.01 3.76
C GLU A 50 -6.14 -4.68 2.28
N GLY A 51 -5.83 -3.42 1.97
CA GLY A 51 -5.62 -2.95 0.60
C GLY A 51 -4.31 -3.41 -0.02
N ILE A 52 -4.17 -3.13 -1.30
CA ILE A 52 -2.94 -3.30 -2.06
C ILE A 52 -2.11 -2.04 -1.86
N SER A 53 -0.84 -2.19 -1.53
CA SER A 53 0.11 -1.08 -1.44
C SER A 53 1.16 -1.16 -2.53
N PHE A 54 1.70 -0.01 -2.91
CA PHE A 54 2.79 0.10 -3.87
C PHE A 54 3.99 0.80 -3.22
N GLU A 55 5.18 0.47 -3.67
CA GLU A 55 6.36 1.25 -3.31
C GLU A 55 6.19 2.71 -3.73
N LYS A 56 6.74 3.61 -2.92
CA LYS A 56 6.82 5.02 -3.28
C LYS A 56 7.61 5.16 -4.59
N ASP A 57 7.11 6.02 -5.48
CA ASP A 57 7.70 6.28 -6.80
C ASP A 57 7.88 5.03 -7.69
N GLY A 58 7.15 3.95 -7.41
CA GLY A 58 7.30 2.67 -8.08
C GLY A 58 6.01 1.92 -8.35
N ILE A 59 6.15 0.79 -9.02
CA ILE A 59 5.05 -0.09 -9.43
C ILE A 59 5.06 -1.44 -8.71
N LEU A 60 6.03 -1.68 -7.82
CA LEU A 60 6.08 -2.93 -7.08
C LEU A 60 4.94 -2.99 -6.08
N ALA A 61 4.03 -3.93 -6.29
CA ALA A 61 2.85 -4.12 -5.46
C ALA A 61 3.13 -5.08 -4.30
N THR A 62 2.68 -4.71 -3.10
CA THR A 62 2.56 -5.60 -1.96
C THR A 62 1.10 -5.98 -1.78
N ILE A 63 0.78 -7.25 -1.97
CA ILE A 63 -0.57 -7.78 -1.89
C ILE A 63 -0.65 -8.72 -0.69
N PRO A 64 -1.39 -8.38 0.38
CA PRO A 64 -1.59 -9.28 1.51
C PRO A 64 -2.22 -10.61 1.08
N ALA A 65 -1.86 -11.71 1.74
CA ALA A 65 -2.34 -13.04 1.38
C ALA A 65 -3.88 -13.14 1.37
N VAL A 66 -4.55 -12.48 2.32
CA VAL A 66 -6.02 -12.43 2.37
C VAL A 66 -6.59 -11.70 1.16
N THR A 67 -6.00 -10.58 0.78
CA THR A 67 -6.40 -9.77 -0.38
C THR A 67 -6.15 -10.52 -1.67
N ASN A 68 -5.04 -11.24 -1.78
CA ASN A 68 -4.75 -12.10 -2.93
C ASN A 68 -5.83 -13.18 -3.12
N GLY A 69 -6.36 -13.74 -2.03
CA GLY A 69 -7.49 -14.68 -2.07
C GLY A 69 -8.79 -14.02 -2.60
N GLU A 70 -9.05 -12.77 -2.28
CA GLU A 70 -10.21 -12.04 -2.81
C GLU A 70 -10.01 -11.67 -4.29
N ILE A 71 -8.80 -11.31 -4.72
CA ILE A 71 -8.46 -11.08 -6.14
C ILE A 71 -8.69 -12.36 -6.97
N LEU A 72 -8.33 -13.52 -6.44
CA LEU A 72 -8.58 -14.80 -7.09
C LEU A 72 -10.09 -15.06 -7.31
N LYS A 73 -10.93 -14.71 -6.35
CA LYS A 73 -12.39 -14.79 -6.49
C LYS A 73 -12.94 -13.84 -7.55
N ILE A 74 -12.38 -12.62 -7.63
CA ILE A 74 -12.74 -11.65 -8.68
C ILE A 74 -12.37 -12.23 -10.05
N ALA A 75 -11.17 -12.77 -10.21
CA ALA A 75 -10.76 -13.41 -11.46
C ALA A 75 -11.69 -14.55 -11.88
N ALA A 76 -12.09 -15.42 -10.94
CA ALA A 76 -13.05 -16.49 -11.19
C ALA A 76 -14.44 -15.95 -11.59
N HIS A 77 -14.89 -14.86 -10.95
CA HIS A 77 -16.16 -14.22 -11.28
C HIS A 77 -16.18 -13.70 -12.73
N PHE A 78 -15.13 -12.98 -13.14
CA PHE A 78 -15.04 -12.46 -14.52
C PHE A 78 -14.80 -13.55 -15.56
N LYS A 79 -14.11 -14.62 -15.22
CA LYS A 79 -13.97 -15.80 -16.08
C LYS A 79 -15.33 -16.46 -16.37
N SER A 80 -16.22 -16.50 -15.40
CA SER A 80 -17.55 -17.11 -15.51
C SER A 80 -18.62 -16.17 -16.08
N ASN A 81 -18.33 -14.87 -16.18
CA ASN A 81 -19.28 -13.85 -16.63
C ASN A 81 -18.73 -13.08 -17.84
N GLU A 82 -18.79 -13.70 -19.01
CA GLU A 82 -18.17 -13.21 -20.25
C GLU A 82 -18.64 -11.82 -20.70
N ASN A 83 -19.85 -11.40 -20.31
CA ASN A 83 -20.43 -10.11 -20.67
C ASN A 83 -20.06 -8.96 -19.70
N ARG A 84 -19.21 -9.21 -18.72
CA ARG A 84 -18.77 -8.21 -17.75
C ARG A 84 -17.40 -7.67 -18.12
N ILE A 85 -17.19 -6.38 -17.86
CA ILE A 85 -15.91 -5.69 -18.04
C ILE A 85 -15.50 -5.10 -16.70
N LEU A 86 -14.24 -5.28 -16.34
CA LEU A 86 -13.62 -4.71 -15.14
C LEU A 86 -12.80 -3.49 -15.54
N SER A 87 -13.11 -2.33 -14.96
CA SER A 87 -12.28 -1.14 -15.09
C SER A 87 -11.33 -1.05 -13.89
N LEU A 88 -10.04 -0.95 -14.16
CA LEU A 88 -9.00 -0.76 -13.15
C LEU A 88 -8.48 0.68 -13.23
N VAL A 89 -8.48 1.35 -12.10
CA VAL A 89 -7.93 2.69 -11.95
C VAL A 89 -6.87 2.66 -10.86
N GLY A 90 -5.67 3.10 -11.18
CA GLY A 90 -4.58 3.23 -10.23
C GLY A 90 -4.39 4.70 -9.86
N ASP A 91 -4.29 4.96 -8.56
CA ASP A 91 -4.01 6.28 -8.02
C ASP A 91 -2.55 6.42 -7.60
N TYR A 92 -2.07 7.65 -7.52
CA TYR A 92 -0.76 8.01 -7.02
C TYR A 92 -0.81 9.42 -6.38
N TYR A 93 0.16 9.70 -5.55
CA TYR A 93 0.28 11.02 -4.93
C TYR A 93 1.06 11.98 -5.83
N ASP A 94 0.67 13.25 -5.85
CA ASP A 94 1.38 14.31 -6.61
C ASP A 94 2.85 14.49 -6.19
N SER A 95 3.20 14.02 -4.99
CA SER A 95 4.58 14.04 -4.46
C SER A 95 5.45 12.87 -4.95
N GLU A 96 4.90 11.94 -5.73
CA GLU A 96 5.65 10.81 -6.28
C GLU A 96 6.41 11.24 -7.56
N ASP A 97 7.70 10.92 -7.63
CA ASP A 97 8.59 11.19 -8.77
C ASP A 97 8.85 9.89 -9.56
N TYR A 98 7.86 9.48 -10.34
CA TYR A 98 7.97 8.31 -11.19
C TYR A 98 8.55 8.66 -12.57
N LYS A 99 9.53 7.88 -13.01
CA LYS A 99 10.28 8.10 -14.29
C LYS A 99 9.99 7.03 -15.36
N GLY A 100 8.83 6.40 -15.28
CA GLY A 100 8.38 5.45 -16.29
C GLY A 100 7.83 6.11 -17.56
N ASP A 101 7.51 5.29 -18.55
CA ASP A 101 7.06 5.72 -19.88
C ASP A 101 5.60 6.22 -19.90
N SER A 102 4.82 5.90 -18.87
CA SER A 102 3.42 6.32 -18.74
C SER A 102 3.10 6.82 -17.33
N SER A 103 1.86 7.23 -17.07
CA SER A 103 1.48 7.68 -15.73
C SER A 103 1.61 6.54 -14.70
N LEU A 104 2.07 6.87 -13.50
CA LEU A 104 2.27 5.90 -12.41
C LEU A 104 0.97 5.14 -12.08
N GLY A 105 -0.17 5.84 -12.07
CA GLY A 105 -1.47 5.20 -11.82
C GLY A 105 -1.82 4.15 -12.86
N LYS A 106 -1.57 4.44 -14.14
CA LYS A 106 -1.78 3.47 -15.22
C LYS A 106 -0.87 2.24 -15.07
N GLU A 107 0.40 2.44 -14.81
CA GLU A 107 1.37 1.34 -14.60
C GLU A 107 0.97 0.46 -13.41
N ARG A 108 0.51 1.05 -12.30
CA ARG A 108 -0.01 0.32 -11.14
C ARG A 108 -1.26 -0.49 -11.48
N ALA A 109 -2.18 0.07 -12.26
CA ALA A 109 -3.37 -0.65 -12.74
C ALA A 109 -2.98 -1.84 -13.64
N GLU A 110 -2.00 -1.69 -14.52
CA GLU A 110 -1.51 -2.77 -15.38
C GLU A 110 -0.87 -3.92 -14.57
N VAL A 111 -0.20 -3.64 -13.46
CA VAL A 111 0.33 -4.68 -12.54
C VAL A 111 -0.81 -5.54 -11.99
N ILE A 112 -1.90 -4.93 -11.56
CA ILE A 112 -3.05 -5.67 -11.04
C ILE A 112 -3.80 -6.40 -12.15
N LYS A 113 -3.92 -5.80 -13.34
CA LYS A 113 -4.47 -6.47 -14.52
C LYS A 113 -3.70 -7.75 -14.85
N ALA A 114 -2.37 -7.67 -14.90
CA ALA A 114 -1.53 -8.84 -15.14
C ALA A 114 -1.77 -9.95 -14.10
N LYS A 115 -1.93 -9.58 -12.82
CA LYS A 115 -2.25 -10.51 -11.75
C LYS A 115 -3.60 -11.21 -11.93
N LEU A 116 -4.63 -10.47 -12.35
CA LEU A 116 -5.94 -11.04 -12.68
C LEU A 116 -5.87 -11.99 -13.88
N MET A 117 -5.09 -11.65 -14.90
CA MET A 117 -4.86 -12.50 -16.06
C MET A 117 -4.12 -13.79 -15.70
N ASP A 118 -3.14 -13.75 -14.81
CA ASP A 118 -2.45 -14.93 -14.26
C ASP A 118 -3.43 -15.86 -13.54
N TYR A 119 -4.49 -15.34 -12.97
CA TYR A 119 -5.57 -16.11 -12.35
C TYR A 119 -6.66 -16.55 -13.33
N GLY A 120 -6.50 -16.26 -14.61
CA GLY A 120 -7.36 -16.75 -15.68
C GLY A 120 -8.44 -15.79 -16.15
N THR A 121 -8.39 -14.51 -15.74
CA THR A 121 -9.24 -13.48 -16.34
C THR A 121 -8.81 -13.23 -17.79
N PRO A 122 -9.72 -13.28 -18.80
CA PRO A 122 -9.36 -12.92 -20.18
C PRO A 122 -8.89 -11.47 -20.31
N GLU A 123 -7.96 -11.22 -21.24
CA GLU A 123 -7.38 -9.89 -21.46
C GLU A 123 -8.40 -8.81 -21.84
N ASN A 124 -9.48 -9.21 -22.50
CA ASN A 124 -10.56 -8.31 -22.96
C ASN A 124 -11.59 -7.98 -21.87
N LYS A 125 -11.32 -8.29 -20.62
CA LYS A 125 -12.16 -7.98 -19.45
C LYS A 125 -11.64 -6.80 -18.70
#